data_8c90abc97bc6d7b5219c37a26a5e41cf
#
_entry.id   8c90abc97bc6d7b5219c37a26a5e41cf
#
_cell.length_a   1.000
_cell.length_b   1.000
_cell.length_c   1.000
_cell.angle_alpha   90.00
_cell.angle_beta   90.00
_cell.angle_gamma   90.00
#
_symmetry.space_group_name_H-M   'P 1'
#
loop_
_entity.id
_entity.type
_entity.pdbx_description
1 polymer ?
#
loop_
_entity_poly.entity_id
_entity_poly.type
_entity_poly.pdbx_seq_one_letter_code
_entity_poly.pdbx_strand_id
1 'polypeptide(L)'
;MTAKIVIAGAGSIGCYVGGCLALAGKTVTFLARGRVAAALARDGLRVTDLDGRDHRFAAGSLSVEIDPANALSSADIVLVTVKSGATLDMAGLVDRYAPSAAVVISLQNGVENASRIAAAFATPRTVLAGMVPFNVVLTERAGESLRVHRADRRPYSG
;
A
#
# COMPACT_ATOMS: atom_id res chain seq x y z
N MET A 1 -16.27 9.50 11.59
CA MET A 1 -16.01 8.82 10.30
C MET A 1 -14.55 8.38 10.23
N THR A 2 -14.31 7.20 9.77
CA THR A 2 -12.95 6.66 9.62
C THR A 2 -12.42 7.01 8.23
N ALA A 3 -11.21 7.55 8.14
CA ALA A 3 -10.58 7.84 6.86
C ALA A 3 -10.41 6.58 6.00
N LYS A 4 -10.73 6.68 4.73
CA LYS A 4 -10.54 5.60 3.74
C LYS A 4 -9.14 5.68 3.19
N ILE A 5 -8.35 4.66 3.47
CA ILE A 5 -6.96 4.56 3.06
C ILE A 5 -6.85 3.60 1.89
N VAL A 6 -6.20 4.03 0.82
CA VAL A 6 -5.89 3.19 -0.34
C VAL A 6 -4.40 2.91 -0.39
N ILE A 7 -4.05 1.64 -0.46
CA ILE A 7 -2.68 1.19 -0.74
C ILE A 7 -2.52 1.13 -2.27
N ALA A 8 -1.87 2.14 -2.82
CA ALA A 8 -1.63 2.24 -4.26
C ALA A 8 -0.36 1.49 -4.65
N GLY A 9 -0.51 0.19 -4.86
CA GLY A 9 0.55 -0.75 -5.16
C GLY A 9 0.74 -1.79 -4.04
N ALA A 10 -0.04 -2.87 -4.10
CA ALA A 10 0.00 -3.96 -3.13
C ALA A 10 1.20 -4.91 -3.38
N GLY A 11 2.42 -4.38 -3.28
CA GLY A 11 3.66 -5.16 -3.21
C GLY A 11 4.02 -5.52 -1.78
N SER A 12 5.30 -5.80 -1.51
CA SER A 12 5.76 -6.20 -0.17
C SER A 12 5.48 -5.12 0.88
N ILE A 13 5.90 -3.89 0.63
CA ILE A 13 5.68 -2.75 1.54
C ILE A 13 4.18 -2.45 1.67
N GLY A 14 3.47 -2.34 0.56
CA GLY A 14 2.04 -2.03 0.56
C GLY A 14 1.21 -3.06 1.32
N CYS A 15 1.46 -4.35 1.11
CA CYS A 15 0.77 -5.42 1.85
C CYS A 15 1.10 -5.40 3.35
N TYR A 16 2.36 -5.15 3.72
CA TYR A 16 2.74 -5.07 5.13
C TYR A 16 2.12 -3.86 5.83
N VAL A 17 2.29 -2.68 5.28
CA VAL A 17 1.74 -1.44 5.88
C VAL A 17 0.22 -1.48 5.88
N GLY A 18 -0.41 -1.86 4.78
CA GLY A 18 -1.86 -1.99 4.69
C GLY A 18 -2.41 -3.03 5.65
N GLY A 19 -1.73 -4.17 5.81
CA GLY A 19 -2.09 -5.20 6.78
C GLY A 19 -1.99 -4.69 8.22
N CYS A 20 -0.94 -3.95 8.57
CA CYS A 20 -0.80 -3.32 9.89
C CYS A 20 -1.91 -2.29 10.16
N LEU A 21 -2.27 -1.48 9.17
CA LEU A 21 -3.36 -0.51 9.29
C LEU A 21 -4.71 -1.21 9.46
N ALA A 22 -4.97 -2.26 8.68
CA ALA A 22 -6.18 -3.06 8.82
C ALA A 22 -6.28 -3.73 10.19
N LEU A 23 -5.16 -4.27 10.70
CA LEU A 23 -5.06 -4.84 12.04
C LEU A 23 -5.35 -3.80 13.14
N ALA A 24 -4.99 -2.53 12.91
CA ALA A 24 -5.31 -1.40 13.79
C ALA A 24 -6.76 -0.88 13.62
N GLY A 25 -7.60 -1.58 12.87
CA GLY A 25 -9.01 -1.23 12.68
C GLY A 25 -9.25 -0.09 11.67
N LYS A 26 -8.27 0.23 10.82
CA LYS A 26 -8.44 1.25 9.78
C LYS A 26 -9.16 0.68 8.55
N THR A 27 -9.89 1.54 7.84
CA THR A 27 -10.53 1.19 6.58
C THR A 27 -9.50 1.25 5.46
N VAL A 28 -9.08 0.09 4.97
CA VAL A 28 -8.00 -0.05 3.98
C VAL A 28 -8.50 -0.78 2.74
N THR A 29 -8.21 -0.22 1.58
CA THR A 29 -8.40 -0.88 0.28
C THR A 29 -7.04 -1.09 -0.38
N PHE A 30 -6.77 -2.31 -0.84
CA PHE A 30 -5.56 -2.65 -1.57
C PHE A 30 -5.81 -2.56 -3.06
N LEU A 31 -5.20 -1.60 -3.72
CA LEU A 31 -5.15 -1.56 -5.19
C LEU A 31 -4.02 -2.49 -5.63
N ALA A 32 -4.40 -3.66 -6.12
CA ALA A 32 -3.49 -4.73 -6.49
C ALA A 32 -3.74 -5.19 -7.92
N ARG A 33 -2.74 -5.80 -8.54
CA ARG A 33 -2.83 -6.34 -9.91
C ARG A 33 -2.30 -7.77 -9.97
N GLY A 34 -2.75 -8.49 -11.04
CA GLY A 34 -2.20 -9.78 -11.41
C GLY A 34 -2.21 -10.80 -10.28
N ARG A 35 -1.07 -11.45 -10.10
CA ARG A 35 -0.88 -12.54 -9.15
C ARG A 35 -1.14 -12.15 -7.69
N VAL A 36 -0.71 -10.96 -7.27
CA VAL A 36 -0.91 -10.49 -5.89
C VAL A 36 -2.39 -10.28 -5.60
N ALA A 37 -3.14 -9.65 -6.51
CA ALA A 37 -4.59 -9.49 -6.36
C ALA A 37 -5.29 -10.84 -6.25
N ALA A 38 -4.96 -11.78 -7.11
CA ALA A 38 -5.52 -13.14 -7.09
C ALA A 38 -5.20 -13.88 -5.79
N ALA A 39 -3.94 -13.80 -5.31
CA ALA A 39 -3.52 -14.43 -4.07
C ALA A 39 -4.23 -13.84 -2.84
N LEU A 40 -4.34 -12.52 -2.74
CA LEU A 40 -5.06 -11.86 -1.65
C LEU A 40 -6.55 -12.25 -1.63
N ALA A 41 -7.18 -12.31 -2.78
CA ALA A 41 -8.60 -12.67 -2.90
C ALA A 41 -8.84 -14.15 -2.55
N ARG A 42 -7.95 -15.05 -2.97
CA ARG A 42 -8.11 -16.50 -2.81
C ARG A 42 -7.70 -16.99 -1.43
N ASP A 43 -6.55 -16.51 -0.92
CA ASP A 43 -5.88 -17.10 0.25
C ASP A 43 -5.74 -16.12 1.42
N GLY A 44 -6.04 -14.84 1.23
CA GLY A 44 -5.88 -13.81 2.25
C GLY A 44 -4.42 -13.37 2.43
N LEU A 45 -4.15 -12.73 3.58
CA LEU A 45 -2.86 -12.12 3.90
C LEU A 45 -2.39 -12.57 5.28
N ARG A 46 -1.12 -12.92 5.39
CA ARG A 46 -0.44 -13.15 6.68
C ARG A 46 0.63 -12.11 6.89
N VAL A 47 0.55 -11.39 8.01
CA VAL A 47 1.49 -10.33 8.40
C VAL A 47 2.31 -10.79 9.57
N THR A 48 3.62 -10.86 9.40
CA THR A 48 4.56 -11.29 10.44
C THR A 48 5.73 -10.32 10.59
N ASP A 49 6.37 -10.31 11.74
CA ASP A 49 7.61 -9.56 11.99
C ASP A 49 8.53 -10.26 12.98
N LEU A 50 9.71 -9.67 13.22
CA LEU A 50 10.70 -10.18 14.15
C LEU A 50 10.35 -9.94 15.64
N ASP A 51 9.34 -9.11 15.90
CA ASP A 51 8.88 -8.76 17.24
C ASP A 51 7.74 -9.68 17.72
N GLY A 52 7.42 -10.72 16.94
CA GLY A 52 6.45 -11.75 17.28
C GLY A 52 5.04 -11.53 16.72
N ARG A 53 4.83 -10.52 15.88
CA ARG A 53 3.54 -10.36 15.18
C ARG A 53 3.33 -11.53 14.23
N ASP A 54 2.17 -12.13 14.32
CA ASP A 54 1.70 -13.15 13.39
C ASP A 54 0.19 -13.07 13.31
N HIS A 55 -0.32 -12.40 12.30
CA HIS A 55 -1.74 -12.23 12.07
C HIS A 55 -2.14 -12.67 10.67
N ARG A 56 -3.28 -13.37 10.58
CA ARG A 56 -3.86 -13.82 9.32
C ARG A 56 -5.19 -13.15 9.06
N PHE A 57 -5.29 -12.54 7.90
CA PHE A 57 -6.55 -12.10 7.33
C PHE A 57 -7.08 -13.19 6.41
N ALA A 58 -8.29 -13.69 6.70
CA ALA A 58 -8.92 -14.70 5.85
C ALA A 58 -9.20 -14.17 4.44
N ALA A 59 -9.31 -15.07 3.49
CA ALA A 59 -9.78 -14.74 2.14
C ALA A 59 -11.11 -14.00 2.22
N GLY A 60 -11.24 -12.91 1.46
CA GLY A 60 -12.45 -12.07 1.43
C GLY A 60 -12.62 -11.11 2.61
N SER A 61 -11.76 -11.14 3.63
CA SER A 61 -11.84 -10.20 4.76
C SER A 61 -11.17 -8.84 4.51
N LEU A 62 -10.35 -8.74 3.48
CA LEU A 62 -9.70 -7.50 3.05
C LEU A 62 -10.39 -6.95 1.78
N SER A 63 -10.48 -5.63 1.70
CA SER A 63 -10.92 -4.97 0.47
C SER A 63 -9.78 -4.93 -0.53
N VAL A 64 -9.91 -5.67 -1.62
CA VAL A 64 -8.93 -5.75 -2.71
C VAL A 64 -9.62 -5.33 -4.00
N GLU A 65 -9.05 -4.33 -4.66
CA GLU A 65 -9.55 -3.80 -5.93
C GLU A 65 -8.48 -3.91 -7.02
N ILE A 66 -8.89 -4.30 -8.20
CA ILE A 66 -8.03 -4.32 -9.39
C ILE A 66 -8.27 -3.10 -10.29
N ASP A 67 -9.46 -2.51 -10.20
CA ASP A 67 -9.82 -1.31 -10.95
C ASP A 67 -9.42 -0.06 -10.17
N PRO A 68 -8.51 0.78 -10.71
CA PRO A 68 -8.08 2.01 -10.07
C PRO A 68 -9.23 2.99 -9.79
N ALA A 69 -10.24 3.06 -10.67
CA ALA A 69 -11.39 3.93 -10.47
C ALA A 69 -12.18 3.53 -9.22
N ASN A 70 -12.44 2.23 -9.04
CA ASN A 70 -13.13 1.72 -7.85
C ASN A 70 -12.33 1.93 -6.58
N ALA A 71 -11.01 1.65 -6.64
CA ALA A 71 -10.14 1.78 -5.47
C ALA A 71 -10.01 3.24 -4.99
N LEU A 72 -9.81 4.18 -5.92
CA LEU A 72 -9.38 5.54 -5.62
C LEU A 72 -10.51 6.55 -5.45
N SER A 73 -11.71 6.31 -6.03
CA SER A 73 -12.78 7.32 -6.12
C SER A 73 -13.28 7.86 -4.78
N SER A 74 -13.10 7.14 -3.69
CA SER A 74 -13.51 7.57 -2.35
C SER A 74 -12.36 7.65 -1.36
N ALA A 75 -11.11 7.72 -1.84
CA ALA A 75 -9.94 7.77 -0.98
C ALA A 75 -9.82 9.11 -0.25
N ASP A 76 -9.58 9.05 1.05
CA ASP A 76 -9.15 10.22 1.85
C ASP A 76 -7.63 10.30 1.90
N ILE A 77 -6.98 9.14 1.93
CA ILE A 77 -5.52 9.00 1.97
C ILE A 77 -5.09 7.96 0.95
N VAL A 78 -4.10 8.29 0.14
CA VAL A 78 -3.47 7.36 -0.80
C VAL A 78 -2.02 7.14 -0.41
N LEU A 79 -1.67 5.91 -0.06
CA LEU A 79 -0.29 5.50 0.21
C LEU A 79 0.31 4.91 -1.07
N VAL A 80 1.24 5.64 -1.68
CA VAL A 80 1.93 5.18 -2.89
C VAL A 80 3.10 4.29 -2.50
N THR A 81 2.98 3.01 -2.83
CA THR A 81 3.90 1.94 -2.45
C THR A 81 4.42 1.12 -3.64
N VAL A 82 4.20 1.60 -4.86
CA VAL A 82 4.78 1.00 -6.07
C VAL A 82 6.29 1.18 -6.12
N LYS A 83 6.98 0.35 -6.90
CA LYS A 83 8.41 0.57 -7.19
C LYS A 83 8.59 1.86 -7.97
N SER A 84 9.74 2.51 -7.82
CA SER A 84 10.04 3.83 -8.40
C SER A 84 9.79 3.93 -9.91
N GLY A 85 9.98 2.83 -10.66
CA GLY A 85 9.68 2.79 -12.10
C GLY A 85 8.19 2.93 -12.45
N ALA A 86 7.28 2.68 -11.50
CA ALA A 86 5.84 2.80 -11.70
C ALA A 86 5.25 4.08 -11.07
N THR A 87 6.08 4.98 -10.57
CA THR A 87 5.64 6.19 -9.84
C THR A 87 4.75 7.07 -10.69
N LEU A 88 5.17 7.41 -11.91
CA LEU A 88 4.41 8.33 -12.79
C LEU A 88 3.11 7.71 -13.29
N ASP A 89 3.09 6.42 -13.59
CA ASP A 89 1.86 5.71 -13.97
C ASP A 89 0.86 5.74 -12.83
N MET A 90 1.31 5.47 -11.60
CA MET A 90 0.44 5.53 -10.43
C MET A 90 -0.02 6.95 -10.13
N ALA A 91 0.85 7.95 -10.27
CA ALA A 91 0.48 9.35 -10.10
C ALA A 91 -0.63 9.77 -11.09
N GLY A 92 -0.56 9.32 -12.33
CA GLY A 92 -1.60 9.53 -13.34
C GLY A 92 -2.95 8.92 -12.96
N LEU A 93 -2.95 7.72 -12.40
CA LEU A 93 -4.17 7.07 -11.90
C LEU A 93 -4.77 7.81 -10.70
N VAL A 94 -3.93 8.24 -9.78
CA VAL A 94 -4.35 9.03 -8.59
C VAL A 94 -4.92 10.37 -9.04
N ASP A 95 -4.26 11.06 -9.96
CA ASP A 95 -4.75 12.35 -10.49
C ASP A 95 -6.13 12.21 -11.15
N ARG A 96 -6.33 11.12 -11.88
CA ARG A 96 -7.56 10.87 -12.63
C ARG A 96 -8.74 10.45 -11.75
N TYR A 97 -8.51 9.62 -10.74
CA TYR A 97 -9.58 8.93 -10.04
C TYR A 97 -9.75 9.32 -8.57
N ALA A 98 -8.69 9.77 -7.89
CA ALA A 98 -8.80 10.16 -6.49
C ALA A 98 -9.39 11.58 -6.34
N PRO A 99 -10.16 11.82 -5.27
CA PRO A 99 -10.62 13.19 -4.95
C PRO A 99 -9.44 14.15 -4.83
N SER A 100 -9.61 15.39 -5.28
CA SER A 100 -8.57 16.43 -5.20
C SER A 100 -8.16 16.76 -3.75
N ALA A 101 -9.06 16.53 -2.79
CA ALA A 101 -8.82 16.70 -1.36
C ALA A 101 -8.06 15.54 -0.73
N ALA A 102 -7.88 14.41 -1.43
CA ALA A 102 -7.14 13.27 -0.91
C ALA A 102 -5.68 13.63 -0.64
N VAL A 103 -5.16 13.21 0.51
CA VAL A 103 -3.75 13.35 0.86
C VAL A 103 -2.99 12.17 0.27
N VAL A 104 -1.92 12.46 -0.47
CA VAL A 104 -1.07 11.44 -1.07
C VAL A 104 0.24 11.35 -0.30
N ILE A 105 0.61 10.15 0.11
CA ILE A 105 1.85 9.91 0.85
C ILE A 105 2.69 8.91 0.07
N SER A 106 3.88 9.29 -0.35
CA SER A 106 4.84 8.38 -0.95
C SER A 106 5.58 7.62 0.15
N LEU A 107 5.47 6.30 0.13
CA LEU A 107 6.25 5.39 1.00
C LEU A 107 7.35 4.69 0.20
N GLN A 108 7.79 5.32 -0.88
CA GLN A 108 8.85 4.80 -1.75
C GLN A 108 10.21 5.25 -1.24
N ASN A 109 11.24 4.44 -1.54
CA ASN A 109 12.62 4.86 -1.28
C ASN A 109 13.00 6.06 -2.14
N GLY A 110 13.65 7.06 -1.52
CA GLY A 110 14.08 8.30 -2.16
C GLY A 110 13.05 9.43 -2.06
N VAL A 111 13.52 10.56 -1.56
CA VAL A 111 12.69 11.78 -1.34
C VAL A 111 12.16 12.40 -2.63
N GLU A 112 12.80 12.13 -3.75
CA GLU A 112 12.41 12.66 -5.07
C GLU A 112 11.05 12.13 -5.56
N ASN A 113 10.63 10.95 -5.11
CA ASN A 113 9.37 10.36 -5.56
C ASN A 113 8.15 11.21 -5.20
N ALA A 114 8.13 11.81 -4.01
CA ALA A 114 7.03 12.70 -3.62
C ALA A 114 6.96 13.95 -4.52
N SER A 115 8.11 14.56 -4.84
CA SER A 115 8.19 15.69 -5.74
C SER A 115 7.76 15.33 -7.16
N ARG A 116 8.14 14.17 -7.66
CA ARG A 116 7.73 13.67 -8.98
C ARG A 116 6.21 13.43 -9.05
N ILE A 117 5.63 12.87 -8.00
CA ILE A 117 4.18 12.66 -7.89
C ILE A 117 3.47 14.02 -7.91
N ALA A 118 3.91 14.97 -7.08
CA ALA A 118 3.31 16.29 -7.00
C ALA A 118 3.36 17.03 -8.35
N ALA A 119 4.49 16.95 -9.06
CA ALA A 119 4.66 17.58 -10.38
C ALA A 119 3.79 16.93 -11.47
N ALA A 120 3.38 15.68 -11.30
CA ALA A 120 2.56 14.97 -12.27
C ALA A 120 1.06 15.30 -12.16
N PHE A 121 0.62 15.93 -11.08
CA PHE A 121 -0.78 16.26 -10.86
C PHE A 121 -1.20 17.53 -11.66
N ALA A 122 -2.30 17.44 -12.39
CA ALA A 122 -2.89 18.57 -13.09
C ALA A 122 -3.49 19.57 -12.09
N THR A 123 -4.09 19.09 -11.01
CA THR A 123 -4.61 19.92 -9.91
C THR A 123 -3.73 19.73 -8.68
N PRO A 124 -3.17 20.80 -8.10
CA PRO A 124 -2.37 20.71 -6.89
C PRO A 124 -3.13 20.04 -5.75
N ARG A 125 -2.46 19.11 -5.05
CA ARG A 125 -2.97 18.44 -3.85
C ARG A 125 -1.84 18.18 -2.86
N THR A 126 -2.17 17.86 -1.64
CA THR A 126 -1.18 17.57 -0.60
C THR A 126 -0.45 16.27 -0.92
N VAL A 127 0.87 16.37 -1.10
CA VAL A 127 1.77 15.22 -1.27
C VAL A 127 2.84 15.25 -0.19
N LEU A 128 2.96 14.16 0.55
CA LEU A 128 3.93 14.02 1.62
C LEU A 128 4.95 12.92 1.26
N ALA A 129 6.19 13.13 1.66
CA ALA A 129 7.22 12.10 1.61
C ALA A 129 7.24 11.34 2.95
N GLY A 130 7.04 10.05 2.88
CA GLY A 130 7.21 9.14 4.01
C GLY A 130 8.49 8.31 3.86
N MET A 131 8.91 7.71 4.94
CA MET A 131 10.07 6.81 4.98
C MET A 131 9.65 5.47 5.55
N VAL A 132 10.10 4.39 4.90
CA VAL A 132 9.97 3.03 5.42
C VAL A 132 11.37 2.53 5.80
N PRO A 133 11.73 2.56 7.11
CA PRO A 133 13.07 2.23 7.57
C PRO A 133 13.28 0.73 7.83
N PHE A 134 12.59 -0.13 7.11
CA PHE A 134 12.67 -1.58 7.27
C PHE A 134 12.47 -2.29 5.94
N ASN A 135 12.92 -3.55 5.89
CA ASN A 135 12.70 -4.43 4.75
C ASN A 135 11.51 -5.36 4.98
N VAL A 136 10.76 -5.60 3.93
CA VAL A 136 9.64 -6.55 3.92
C VAL A 136 9.87 -7.58 2.82
N VAL A 137 9.75 -8.85 3.18
CA VAL A 137 9.81 -9.98 2.26
C VAL A 137 8.40 -10.47 2.00
N LEU A 138 8.01 -10.51 0.73
CA LEU A 138 6.76 -11.09 0.29
C LEU A 138 7.01 -12.51 -0.19
N THR A 139 6.28 -13.47 0.37
CA THR A 139 6.36 -14.88 0.01
C THR A 139 4.99 -15.39 -0.39
N GLU A 140 4.91 -16.05 -1.53
CA GLU A 140 3.72 -16.72 -2.01
C GLU A 140 4.02 -18.23 -2.11
N ARG A 141 3.19 -19.05 -1.46
CA ARG A 141 3.23 -20.50 -1.56
C ARG A 141 1.85 -21.02 -1.91
N ALA A 142 1.80 -22.03 -2.78
CA ALA A 142 0.54 -22.64 -3.20
C ALA A 142 -0.25 -23.16 -1.99
N GLY A 143 -1.53 -22.76 -1.89
CA GLY A 143 -2.43 -23.17 -0.80
C GLY A 143 -2.22 -22.46 0.53
N GLU A 144 -1.31 -21.47 0.59
CA GLU A 144 -1.08 -20.66 1.80
C GLU A 144 -1.46 -19.19 1.54
N SER A 145 -1.81 -18.48 2.62
CA SER A 145 -2.00 -17.02 2.56
C SER A 145 -0.73 -16.33 2.05
N LEU A 146 -0.89 -15.28 1.25
CA LEU A 146 0.21 -14.41 0.89
C LEU A 146 0.86 -13.87 2.17
N ARG A 147 2.16 -14.12 2.35
CA ARG A 147 2.87 -13.72 3.56
C ARG A 147 3.75 -12.51 3.30
N VAL A 148 3.63 -11.50 4.15
CA VAL A 148 4.57 -10.38 4.25
C VAL A 148 5.26 -10.42 5.61
N HIS A 149 6.59 -10.39 5.58
CA HIS A 149 7.43 -10.48 6.77
C HIS A 149 8.37 -9.28 6.85
N ARG A 150 8.25 -8.49 7.93
CA ARG A 150 9.24 -7.46 8.22
C ARG A 150 10.50 -8.12 8.76
N ALA A 151 11.56 -8.07 7.96
CA ALA A 151 12.79 -8.83 8.19
C ALA A 151 13.90 -8.05 8.92
N ASP A 152 13.73 -6.76 9.17
CA ASP A 152 14.75 -5.90 9.80
C ASP A 152 14.30 -5.40 11.17
N ARG A 153 15.20 -5.54 12.16
CA ARG A 153 15.01 -5.02 13.52
C ARG A 153 15.71 -3.70 13.75
N ARG A 154 16.54 -3.25 12.80
CA ARG A 154 17.44 -2.14 13.12
C ARG A 154 16.64 -0.85 13.34
N PRO A 155 16.65 -0.31 14.58
CA PRO A 155 16.49 1.11 14.71
C PRO A 155 17.65 1.75 13.93
N TYR A 156 17.38 2.80 13.19
CA TYR A 156 18.44 3.61 12.63
C TYR A 156 19.40 3.99 13.77
N SER A 157 20.59 3.40 13.77
CA SER A 157 21.71 3.98 14.48
C SER A 157 22.15 5.16 13.65
N GLY A 158 21.71 6.36 14.06
CA GLY A 158 22.19 7.60 13.50
C GLY A 158 23.69 7.78 13.72
#